data_84fa81c687c0e0e89ab1feb12b2255a3
#
_entry.id   84fa81c687c0e0e89ab1feb12b2255a3
#
_cell.length_a   1.000
_cell.length_b   1.000
_cell.length_c   1.000
_cell.angle_alpha   90.00
_cell.angle_beta   90.00
_cell.angle_gamma   90.00
#
_symmetry.space_group_name_H-M   'P 1'
#
loop_
_entity.id
_entity.type
_entity.pdbx_description
1 polymer ?
#
loop_
_entity_poly.entity_id
_entity_poly.type
_entity_poly.pdbx_seq_one_letter_code
_entity_poly.pdbx_strand_id
1 'polypeptide(L)' 'MNEVQEKMWRDLELSATDYIMPLSDHPQRDAYITYREALRQWPSTDSFPATRPELGE' A
#
# COMPACT_ATOMS: atom_id res chain seq x y z
N MET A 1 -11.96 4.84 -14.52
CA MET A 1 -11.16 3.92 -13.71
C MET A 1 -12.05 2.98 -12.96
N ASN A 2 -11.59 1.77 -12.74
CA ASN A 2 -12.40 0.70 -12.19
C ASN A 2 -12.00 0.47 -10.73
N GLU A 3 -12.91 0.72 -9.80
CA GLU A 3 -12.65 0.53 -8.38
C GLU A 3 -12.25 -0.90 -8.05
N VAL A 4 -12.83 -1.89 -8.71
CA VAL A 4 -12.50 -3.29 -8.49
C VAL A 4 -11.04 -3.56 -8.86
N GLN A 5 -10.60 -3.05 -10.01
CA GLN A 5 -9.21 -3.22 -10.45
C GLN A 5 -8.25 -2.54 -9.49
N GLU A 6 -8.59 -1.36 -9.00
CA GLU A 6 -7.72 -0.64 -8.08
C GLU A 6 -7.65 -1.33 -6.71
N LYS A 7 -8.74 -1.90 -6.25
CA LYS A 7 -8.71 -2.71 -5.02
C LYS A 7 -7.88 -3.97 -5.19
N MET A 8 -7.94 -4.61 -6.36
CA MET A 8 -7.10 -5.77 -6.65
C MET A 8 -5.62 -5.38 -6.67
N TRP A 9 -5.29 -4.26 -7.27
CA TRP A 9 -3.93 -3.74 -7.26
C TRP A 9 -3.45 -3.51 -5.83
N ARG A 10 -4.27 -2.87 -5.00
CA ARG A 10 -3.96 -2.63 -3.61
C ARG A 10 -3.69 -3.95 -2.87
N ASP A 11 -4.55 -4.94 -3.06
CA ASP A 11 -4.40 -6.23 -2.41
C ASP A 11 -3.12 -6.93 -2.84
N LEU A 12 -2.76 -6.82 -4.12
CA LEU A 12 -1.50 -7.38 -4.62
C LEU A 12 -0.30 -6.68 -4.00
N GLU A 13 -0.37 -5.36 -3.84
CA GLU A 13 0.72 -4.61 -3.21
C GLU A 13 0.87 -4.99 -1.73
N LEU A 14 -0.23 -5.16 -1.02
CA LEU A 14 -0.18 -5.60 0.37
C LEU A 14 0.43 -6.99 0.47
N SER A 15 0.05 -7.91 -0.41
CA SER A 15 0.62 -9.26 -0.44
C SER A 15 2.10 -9.23 -0.78
N ALA A 16 2.48 -8.42 -1.77
CA ALA A 16 3.87 -8.33 -2.23
C ALA A 16 4.80 -7.76 -1.16
N THR A 17 4.27 -6.98 -0.22
CA THR A 17 5.07 -6.35 0.83
C THR A 17 4.94 -7.04 2.19
N ASP A 18 4.12 -8.07 2.30
CA ASP A 18 3.93 -8.80 3.57
C ASP A 18 5.24 -9.36 4.12
N TYR A 19 6.12 -9.83 3.24
CA TYR A 19 7.38 -10.44 3.66
C TYR A 19 8.30 -9.44 4.38
N ILE A 20 8.09 -8.15 4.18
CA ILE A 20 8.91 -7.09 4.78
C ILE A 20 8.59 -6.92 6.27
N MET A 21 7.35 -7.18 6.64
CA MET A 21 6.87 -6.91 8.00
C MET A 21 7.65 -7.65 9.09
N PRO A 22 8.00 -8.95 8.92
CA PRO A 22 8.81 -9.64 9.91
C PRO A 22 10.31 -9.32 9.85
N LEU A 23 10.76 -8.58 8.84
CA LEU A 23 12.18 -8.26 8.64
C LEU A 23 12.51 -6.95 9.37
N SER A 24 12.81 -7.04 10.66
CA SER A 24 13.03 -5.86 11.50
C SER A 24 14.23 -5.01 11.08
N ASP A 25 15.17 -5.62 10.33
CA ASP A 25 16.38 -4.93 9.86
C ASP A 25 16.31 -4.47 8.41
N HIS A 26 15.12 -4.58 7.79
CA HIS A 26 14.96 -4.10 6.41
C HIS A 26 15.12 -2.59 6.37
N PRO A 27 15.99 -2.04 5.49
CA PRO A 27 16.31 -0.62 5.52
C PRO A 27 15.13 0.30 5.21
N GLN A 28 14.10 -0.19 4.51
CA GLN A 28 12.92 0.61 4.17
C GLN A 28 11.67 0.15 4.90
N ARG A 29 11.83 -0.60 5.98
CA ARG A 29 10.69 -1.17 6.68
C ARG A 29 9.70 -0.09 7.16
N ASP A 30 10.22 0.99 7.72
CA ASP A 30 9.36 2.08 8.22
C ASP A 30 8.59 2.75 7.08
N ALA A 31 9.23 2.95 5.94
CA ALA A 31 8.57 3.50 4.76
C ALA A 31 7.46 2.58 4.28
N TYR A 32 7.70 1.27 4.27
CA TYR A 32 6.69 0.29 3.87
C TYR A 32 5.55 0.20 4.87
N ILE A 33 5.81 0.35 6.16
CA ILE A 33 4.74 0.37 7.16
C ILE A 33 3.77 1.52 6.86
N THR A 34 4.30 2.71 6.63
CA THR A 34 3.48 3.88 6.29
C THR A 34 2.74 3.69 4.98
N TYR A 35 3.42 3.15 3.98
CA TYR A 35 2.83 2.87 2.68
C TYR A 35 1.67 1.87 2.79
N ARG A 36 1.85 0.81 3.56
CA ARG A 36 0.81 -0.20 3.75
C ARG A 36 -0.41 0.37 4.47
N GLU A 37 -0.21 1.26 5.44
CA GLU A 37 -1.32 1.95 6.09
C GLU A 37 -2.09 2.82 5.11
N ALA A 38 -1.38 3.53 4.24
CA ALA A 38 -2.01 4.33 3.20
C ALA A 38 -2.83 3.46 2.26
N LEU A 39 -2.31 2.28 1.88
CA LEU A 39 -3.03 1.34 1.03
C LEU A 39 -4.32 0.86 1.70
N ARG A 40 -4.28 0.56 2.99
CA ARG A 40 -5.47 0.09 3.71
C ARG A 40 -6.54 1.16 3.80
N GLN A 41 -6.15 2.42 3.96
CA GLN A 41 -7.08 3.53 4.10
C GLN A 41 -7.53 4.09 2.76
N TRP A 42 -6.80 3.79 1.68
CA TRP A 42 -7.01 4.38 0.38
C TRP A 42 -8.46 4.33 -0.10
N PRO A 43 -9.17 3.19 -0.01
CA PRO A 43 -10.56 3.14 -0.50
C PRO A 43 -11.51 4.10 0.21
N SER A 44 -11.16 4.57 1.39
CA SER A 44 -11.99 5.52 2.13
C SER A 44 -11.55 6.96 1.96
N THR A 45 -10.54 7.22 1.12
CA THR A 45 -10.05 8.57 0.85
C THR A 45 -10.66 9.13 -0.43
N ASP A 46 -10.63 10.44 -0.56
CA ASP A 46 -11.11 11.12 -1.77
C ASP A 46 -10.22 10.82 -2.98
N SER A 47 -9.00 10.38 -2.76
CA SER A 47 -8.07 10.03 -3.83
C SER A 47 -8.42 8.73 -4.54
N PHE A 48 -9.17 7.86 -3.89
CA PHE A 48 -9.53 6.57 -4.47
C PHE A 48 -10.62 6.73 -5.53
N PRO A 49 -10.54 6.04 -6.65
CA PRO A 49 -9.45 5.19 -7.14
C PRO A 49 -8.48 5.92 -8.06
N ALA A 50 -8.52 7.24 -8.10
CA ALA A 50 -7.82 8.04 -9.12
C ALA A 50 -6.31 8.11 -8.88
N THR A 51 -5.89 8.25 -7.63
CA THR A 51 -4.48 8.44 -7.28
C THR A 51 -4.03 7.34 -6.34
N ARG A 52 -3.11 6.49 -6.78
CA ARG A 52 -2.55 5.41 -5.97
C ARG A 52 -1.59 5.97 -4.92
N PRO A 53 -1.57 5.39 -3.70
CA PRO A 53 -0.54 5.74 -2.73
C PRO A 53 0.86 5.44 -3.27
N GLU A 54 1.85 6.20 -2.82
CA GLU A 54 3.22 6.01 -3.24
C GLU A 54 4.08 5.71 -2.02
N LEU A 55 5.14 4.90 -2.24
CA LEU A 55 6.11 4.62 -1.19
C LEU A 55 6.89 5.89 -0.88
N GLY A 56 6.82 6.33 0.38
CA GLY A 56 7.62 7.45 0.85
C GLY A 56 9.06 7.02 1.10
N GLU A 57 10.01 7.86 0.80
CA GLU A 57 11.43 7.58 1.03
C GLU A 57 12.02 8.42 2.14
#